data_374dd8f999e0b3234bee53e1778f8cd2
#
_entry.id   374dd8f999e0b3234bee53e1778f8cd2
#
_cell.length_a   1.000
_cell.length_b   1.000
_cell.length_c   1.000
_cell.angle_alpha   90.00
_cell.angle_beta   90.00
_cell.angle_gamma   90.00
#
_symmetry.space_group_name_H-M   'P 1'
#
loop_
_entity.id
_entity.type
_entity.pdbx_description
1 polymer ?
#
loop_
_entity_poly.entity_id
_entity_poly.type
_entity_poly.pdbx_seq_one_letter_code
_entity_poly.pdbx_strand_id
1 'polypeptide(L)'
;MKATAMSEAHDETNEAGEPGMEVPLRRRREADSEDEDGGARKRLFIVVPLLMAVAAIVALALVGLQDKGIYSKPVDELVAQKAKFIGKPVRAEGTLVHGTLTKRESPCEYRFKIEKNGVELPVRFARCIVPDTFRDVQGMDVAVTVEGELRADDSLEASQVLAKCPSKYEMKEKAAKGEKAPHADMTVTP
;
A
#
# COMPACT_ATOMS: atom_id res chain seq x y z
N MET A 1 -18.93 53.24 -21.59
CA MET A 1 -20.13 53.56 -22.38
C MET A 1 -21.27 52.84 -21.73
N LYS A 2 -22.06 53.67 -21.11
CA LYS A 2 -23.52 53.80 -21.09
C LYS A 2 -24.23 52.62 -20.39
N ALA A 3 -24.74 52.83 -19.18
CA ALA A 3 -25.92 53.62 -18.80
C ALA A 3 -27.19 52.88 -19.26
N THR A 4 -28.25 52.65 -18.55
CA THR A 4 -29.12 53.55 -17.80
C THR A 4 -30.28 52.67 -17.36
N ALA A 5 -30.70 52.58 -16.15
CA ALA A 5 -31.62 53.46 -15.45
C ALA A 5 -33.11 53.07 -15.54
N MET A 6 -33.69 53.03 -14.36
CA MET A 6 -34.96 53.70 -13.99
C MET A 6 -36.24 52.99 -14.47
N SER A 7 -37.32 52.90 -13.75
CA SER A 7 -38.08 53.90 -12.99
C SER A 7 -39.22 53.15 -12.29
N GLU A 8 -39.49 53.42 -11.02
CA GLU A 8 -40.64 54.19 -10.49
C GLU A 8 -42.03 53.55 -10.71
N ALA A 9 -42.69 53.28 -9.71
CA ALA A 9 -43.49 54.01 -8.67
C ALA A 9 -44.99 53.97 -8.98
N HIS A 10 -45.71 53.87 -8.00
CA HIS A 10 -47.00 54.43 -7.60
C HIS A 10 -47.88 53.34 -6.96
N ASP A 11 -48.18 53.43 -5.71
CA ASP A 11 -48.97 54.35 -4.90
C ASP A 11 -50.49 54.04 -4.95
N GLU A 12 -50.99 54.23 -3.80
CA GLU A 12 -52.32 54.58 -3.30
C GLU A 12 -53.26 53.47 -2.79
N THR A 13 -53.28 53.49 -1.49
CA THR A 13 -54.46 53.73 -0.61
C THR A 13 -55.79 53.07 -0.95
N ASN A 14 -56.36 52.40 -0.06
CA ASN A 14 -57.60 52.80 0.60
C ASN A 14 -57.93 52.07 1.90
N GLU A 15 -58.43 52.87 2.79
CA GLU A 15 -58.92 52.68 4.10
C GLU A 15 -60.19 51.80 4.19
N ALA A 16 -60.37 51.41 5.43
CA ALA A 16 -61.63 51.32 6.17
C ALA A 16 -62.27 49.96 6.36
N GLY A 17 -62.41 49.66 7.65
CA GLY A 17 -63.47 48.79 8.10
C GLY A 17 -63.13 47.76 9.22
N GLU A 18 -62.95 48.24 10.46
CA GLU A 18 -63.23 47.39 11.62
C GLU A 18 -64.73 46.99 11.69
N PRO A 19 -65.17 45.94 12.36
CA PRO A 19 -64.84 45.69 13.77
C PRO A 19 -64.74 44.17 14.16
N GLY A 20 -63.96 43.96 15.16
CA GLY A 20 -64.29 43.10 16.29
C GLY A 20 -64.66 41.64 16.09
N MET A 21 -63.70 40.75 16.34
CA MET A 21 -64.06 39.48 16.98
C MET A 21 -62.83 39.01 17.83
N GLU A 22 -62.97 39.21 19.13
CA GLU A 22 -62.10 38.60 20.12
C GLU A 22 -62.16 37.09 19.97
N VAL A 23 -61.07 36.49 19.54
CA VAL A 23 -60.85 35.06 19.59
C VAL A 23 -59.97 34.80 20.81
N PRO A 24 -60.40 33.98 21.80
CA PRO A 24 -59.69 33.76 23.05
C PRO A 24 -58.38 33.01 22.77
N LEU A 25 -57.30 33.70 23.03
CA LEU A 25 -55.92 33.15 23.10
C LEU A 25 -55.76 32.25 24.34
N ARG A 26 -56.40 31.10 24.36
CA ARG A 26 -56.19 30.16 25.47
C ARG A 26 -56.56 28.73 25.01
N ARG A 27 -55.73 28.12 24.18
CA ARG A 27 -55.64 26.68 24.10
C ARG A 27 -54.65 26.26 22.98
N ARG A 28 -53.39 26.68 23.14
CA ARG A 28 -52.32 26.14 22.30
C ARG A 28 -51.00 26.11 23.01
N ARG A 29 -50.98 25.58 24.22
CA ARG A 29 -49.74 25.35 24.97
C ARG A 29 -49.72 24.04 25.76
N GLU A 30 -50.46 23.03 25.38
CA GLU A 30 -50.45 21.77 26.11
C GLU A 30 -50.38 20.54 25.19
N ALA A 31 -49.94 20.68 23.94
CA ALA A 31 -49.85 19.57 23.00
C ALA A 31 -48.44 19.32 22.41
N ASP A 32 -47.41 20.01 22.92
CA ASP A 32 -46.04 19.86 22.34
C ASP A 32 -45.00 19.23 23.28
N SER A 33 -45.42 18.66 24.43
CA SER A 33 -44.46 18.10 25.39
C SER A 33 -44.47 16.58 25.54
N GLU A 34 -45.25 15.83 24.76
CA GLU A 34 -45.34 14.37 24.90
C GLU A 34 -44.65 13.57 23.77
N ASP A 35 -44.17 14.21 22.69
CA ASP A 35 -43.55 13.50 21.54
C ASP A 35 -42.01 13.51 21.54
N GLU A 36 -41.32 14.20 22.42
CA GLU A 36 -39.86 14.27 22.42
C GLU A 36 -39.18 13.00 22.93
N ASP A 37 -39.75 12.28 23.87
CA ASP A 37 -39.15 11.06 24.44
C ASP A 37 -39.31 9.82 23.55
N GLY A 38 -40.34 9.75 22.73
CA GLY A 38 -40.54 8.67 21.78
C GLY A 38 -39.60 8.73 20.55
N GLY A 39 -39.26 9.95 20.14
CA GLY A 39 -38.38 10.19 19.01
C GLY A 39 -36.91 9.89 19.28
N ALA A 40 -36.44 10.21 20.50
CA ALA A 40 -35.05 9.94 20.88
C ALA A 40 -34.75 8.45 20.99
N ARG A 41 -35.65 7.67 21.57
CA ARG A 41 -35.51 6.19 21.65
C ARG A 41 -35.55 5.54 20.28
N LYS A 42 -36.46 5.93 19.40
CA LYS A 42 -36.53 5.42 18.02
C LYS A 42 -35.28 5.78 17.21
N ARG A 43 -34.75 6.99 17.36
CA ARG A 43 -33.49 7.40 16.74
C ARG A 43 -32.31 6.60 17.29
N LEU A 44 -32.27 6.33 18.58
CA LEU A 44 -31.22 5.54 19.22
C LEU A 44 -31.22 4.09 18.67
N PHE A 45 -32.40 3.48 18.48
CA PHE A 45 -32.53 2.13 17.89
C PHE A 45 -32.08 2.02 16.45
N ILE A 46 -32.04 3.14 15.71
CA ILE A 46 -31.53 3.18 14.34
C ILE A 46 -30.04 3.56 14.33
N VAL A 47 -29.62 4.53 15.14
CA VAL A 47 -28.24 5.05 15.16
C VAL A 47 -27.27 4.03 15.74
N VAL A 48 -27.65 3.32 16.80
CA VAL A 48 -26.75 2.33 17.43
C VAL A 48 -26.38 1.20 16.48
N PRO A 49 -27.31 0.49 15.80
CA PRO A 49 -26.93 -0.56 14.85
C PRO A 49 -26.18 -0.02 13.64
N LEU A 50 -26.47 1.21 13.20
CA LEU A 50 -25.73 1.84 12.11
C LEU A 50 -24.26 2.10 12.51
N LEU A 51 -24.03 2.62 13.72
CA LEU A 51 -22.67 2.83 14.24
C LEU A 51 -21.93 1.49 14.42
N MET A 52 -22.62 0.46 14.91
CA MET A 52 -22.03 -0.89 15.00
C MET A 52 -21.66 -1.45 13.63
N ALA A 53 -22.51 -1.28 12.63
CA ALA A 53 -22.21 -1.72 11.27
C ALA A 53 -20.99 -0.98 10.70
N VAL A 54 -20.91 0.33 10.87
CA VAL A 54 -19.74 1.13 10.44
C VAL A 54 -18.47 0.68 11.19
N ALA A 55 -18.56 0.49 12.51
CA ALA A 55 -17.42 0.00 13.30
C ALA A 55 -16.95 -1.40 12.85
N ALA A 56 -17.88 -2.29 12.53
CA ALA A 56 -17.56 -3.62 12.00
C ALA A 56 -16.88 -3.55 10.63
N ILE A 57 -17.34 -2.68 9.73
CA ILE A 57 -16.72 -2.47 8.41
C ILE A 57 -15.30 -1.91 8.58
N VAL A 58 -15.12 -0.92 9.46
CA VAL A 58 -13.79 -0.34 9.74
C VAL A 58 -12.86 -1.40 10.36
N ALA A 59 -13.35 -2.20 11.30
CA ALA A 59 -12.56 -3.28 11.90
C ALA A 59 -12.13 -4.33 10.84
N LEU A 60 -13.04 -4.75 9.97
CA LEU A 60 -12.74 -5.67 8.87
C LEU A 60 -11.74 -5.06 7.87
N ALA A 61 -11.87 -3.78 7.56
CA ALA A 61 -10.94 -3.07 6.69
C ALA A 61 -9.53 -2.99 7.31
N LEU A 62 -9.43 -2.68 8.60
CA LEU A 62 -8.15 -2.62 9.31
C LEU A 62 -7.47 -3.99 9.39
N VAL A 63 -8.22 -5.06 9.66
CA VAL A 63 -7.70 -6.44 9.66
C VAL A 63 -7.25 -6.85 8.26
N GLY A 64 -8.06 -6.56 7.23
CA GLY A 64 -7.73 -6.91 5.84
C GLY A 64 -6.54 -6.15 5.26
N LEU A 65 -6.22 -4.95 5.78
CA LEU A 65 -5.06 -4.17 5.38
C LEU A 65 -3.76 -4.63 6.05
N GLN A 66 -3.82 -5.32 7.18
CA GLN A 66 -2.64 -5.75 7.92
C GLN A 66 -1.90 -6.94 7.27
N ASP A 67 -2.58 -7.76 6.46
CA ASP A 67 -2.01 -9.02 5.97
C ASP A 67 -1.43 -8.98 4.53
N LYS A 68 -1.44 -7.83 3.85
CA LYS A 68 -1.01 -7.76 2.43
C LYS A 68 0.27 -6.97 2.16
N GLY A 69 0.97 -6.53 3.16
CA GLY A 69 2.29 -5.93 2.99
C GLY A 69 3.34 -7.01 2.79
N ILE A 70 3.70 -7.34 1.55
CA ILE A 70 4.94 -8.07 1.28
C ILE A 70 6.07 -7.12 1.69
N TYR A 71 6.63 -7.36 2.87
CA TYR A 71 7.73 -6.53 3.39
C TYR A 71 8.96 -6.75 2.52
N SER A 72 9.34 -5.72 1.75
CA SER A 72 10.65 -5.70 1.09
C SER A 72 11.71 -5.39 2.12
N LYS A 73 12.65 -6.30 2.28
CA LYS A 73 13.75 -6.20 3.24
C LYS A 73 15.06 -6.62 2.58
N PRO A 74 16.13 -5.89 2.85
CA PRO A 74 17.45 -6.38 2.46
C PRO A 74 17.79 -7.66 3.23
N VAL A 75 18.61 -8.53 2.62
CA VAL A 75 18.94 -9.85 3.16
C VAL A 75 19.48 -9.78 4.59
N ASP A 76 20.34 -8.83 4.88
CA ASP A 76 20.95 -8.64 6.21
C ASP A 76 19.90 -8.38 7.30
N GLU A 77 18.93 -7.48 7.03
CA GLU A 77 17.84 -7.23 7.98
C GLU A 77 16.90 -8.43 8.12
N LEU A 78 16.64 -9.12 7.01
CA LEU A 78 15.76 -10.30 7.00
C LEU A 78 16.34 -11.41 7.87
N VAL A 79 17.63 -11.70 7.72
CA VAL A 79 18.33 -12.72 8.49
C VAL A 79 18.46 -12.30 9.96
N ALA A 80 18.76 -11.03 10.24
CA ALA A 80 18.86 -10.54 11.62
C ALA A 80 17.53 -10.63 12.39
N GLN A 81 16.40 -10.54 11.69
CA GLN A 81 15.06 -10.59 12.28
C GLN A 81 14.27 -11.84 11.87
N LYS A 82 14.95 -12.92 11.48
CA LYS A 82 14.34 -14.13 10.92
C LYS A 82 13.16 -14.67 11.71
N ALA A 83 13.24 -14.66 13.04
CA ALA A 83 12.18 -15.16 13.90
C ALA A 83 10.81 -14.50 13.68
N LYS A 84 10.79 -13.27 13.17
CA LYS A 84 9.56 -12.54 12.86
C LYS A 84 8.96 -12.91 11.49
N PHE A 85 9.80 -13.45 10.60
CA PHE A 85 9.48 -13.67 9.19
C PHE A 85 9.37 -15.14 8.79
N ILE A 86 9.75 -16.08 9.65
CA ILE A 86 9.56 -17.52 9.39
C ILE A 86 8.09 -17.81 9.11
N GLY A 87 7.82 -18.50 8.00
CA GLY A 87 6.47 -18.86 7.54
C GLY A 87 5.65 -17.70 7.00
N LYS A 88 6.25 -16.53 6.78
CA LYS A 88 5.57 -15.38 6.21
C LYS A 88 6.07 -15.06 4.80
N PRO A 89 5.20 -14.53 3.93
CA PRO A 89 5.64 -14.04 2.64
C PRO A 89 6.52 -12.79 2.80
N VAL A 90 7.72 -12.86 2.26
CA VAL A 90 8.73 -11.80 2.30
C VAL A 90 9.28 -11.52 0.92
N ARG A 91 9.80 -10.32 0.72
CA ARG A 91 10.56 -9.93 -0.45
C ARG A 91 11.98 -9.61 0.00
N ALA A 92 12.92 -10.49 -0.33
CA ALA A 92 14.34 -10.32 -0.01
C ALA A 92 15.06 -9.61 -1.16
N GLU A 93 15.84 -8.60 -0.83
CA GLU A 93 16.67 -7.85 -1.79
C GLU A 93 18.15 -8.08 -1.50
N GLY A 94 18.89 -8.43 -2.53
CA GLY A 94 20.34 -8.67 -2.45
C GLY A 94 20.98 -8.73 -3.81
N THR A 95 22.25 -9.11 -3.83
CA THR A 95 23.04 -9.33 -5.03
C THR A 95 23.28 -10.84 -5.19
N LEU A 96 23.22 -11.35 -6.41
CA LEU A 96 23.53 -12.75 -6.70
C LEU A 96 24.99 -13.03 -6.36
N VAL A 97 25.24 -14.05 -5.54
CA VAL A 97 26.60 -14.52 -5.26
C VAL A 97 27.10 -15.36 -6.44
N HIS A 98 28.19 -14.92 -7.07
CA HIS A 98 28.78 -15.57 -8.22
C HIS A 98 29.14 -17.03 -7.96
N GLY A 99 28.92 -17.90 -8.95
CA GLY A 99 29.23 -19.33 -8.87
C GLY A 99 28.24 -20.17 -8.06
N THR A 100 27.19 -19.52 -7.47
CA THR A 100 26.21 -20.24 -6.65
C THR A 100 24.96 -20.65 -7.43
N LEU A 101 24.76 -20.09 -8.64
CA LEU A 101 23.60 -20.40 -9.46
C LEU A 101 23.68 -21.79 -10.05
N THR A 102 22.85 -22.69 -9.55
CA THR A 102 22.75 -24.07 -10.05
C THR A 102 21.33 -24.36 -10.51
N LYS A 103 21.20 -25.07 -11.63
CA LYS A 103 19.92 -25.53 -12.18
C LYS A 103 19.86 -27.05 -12.13
N ARG A 104 18.79 -27.59 -11.55
CA ARG A 104 18.43 -29.00 -11.69
C ARG A 104 17.29 -29.10 -12.70
N GLU A 105 17.33 -30.11 -13.55
CA GLU A 105 16.33 -30.27 -14.61
C GLU A 105 15.15 -31.17 -14.20
N SER A 106 15.36 -32.15 -13.31
CA SER A 106 14.31 -33.06 -12.89
C SER A 106 14.40 -33.39 -11.39
N PRO A 107 13.48 -32.90 -10.56
CA PRO A 107 12.51 -31.85 -10.83
C PRO A 107 13.19 -30.51 -11.12
N CYS A 108 12.53 -29.66 -11.91
CA CYS A 108 13.12 -28.39 -12.27
C CYS A 108 13.21 -27.43 -11.08
N GLU A 109 14.43 -27.05 -10.74
CA GLU A 109 14.72 -26.22 -9.56
C GLU A 109 15.99 -25.41 -9.79
N TYR A 110 15.91 -24.12 -9.45
CA TYR A 110 17.09 -23.26 -9.33
C TYR A 110 17.48 -23.13 -7.85
N ARG A 111 18.77 -23.22 -7.58
CA ARG A 111 19.37 -22.90 -6.28
C ARG A 111 20.45 -21.87 -6.46
N PHE A 112 20.46 -20.85 -5.65
CA PHE A 112 21.45 -19.79 -5.65
C PHE A 112 21.50 -19.12 -4.27
N LYS A 113 22.48 -18.26 -4.08
CA LYS A 113 22.58 -17.41 -2.90
C LYS A 113 22.49 -15.95 -3.29
N ILE A 114 21.83 -15.19 -2.46
CA ILE A 114 21.83 -13.74 -2.53
C ILE A 114 22.52 -13.18 -1.30
N GLU A 115 23.25 -12.10 -1.47
CA GLU A 115 24.05 -11.46 -0.42
C GLU A 115 23.66 -9.98 -0.29
N LYS A 116 23.72 -9.47 0.95
CA LYS A 116 23.70 -8.07 1.27
C LYS A 116 24.53 -7.79 2.51
N ASN A 117 25.46 -6.83 2.44
CA ASN A 117 26.33 -6.44 3.56
C ASN A 117 27.10 -7.63 4.21
N GLY A 118 27.58 -8.60 3.40
CA GLY A 118 28.30 -9.78 3.88
C GLY A 118 27.42 -10.89 4.45
N VAL A 119 26.10 -10.73 4.41
CA VAL A 119 25.15 -11.76 4.86
C VAL A 119 24.55 -12.46 3.65
N GLU A 120 24.76 -13.78 3.58
CA GLU A 120 24.23 -14.64 2.51
C GLU A 120 22.90 -15.28 2.93
N LEU A 121 21.98 -15.39 1.96
CA LEU A 121 20.73 -16.10 2.11
C LEU A 121 20.59 -17.14 1.00
N PRO A 122 20.53 -18.44 1.30
CA PRO A 122 20.26 -19.47 0.31
C PRO A 122 18.81 -19.38 -0.17
N VAL A 123 18.64 -19.47 -1.50
CA VAL A 123 17.34 -19.41 -2.16
C VAL A 123 17.11 -20.67 -2.96
N ARG A 124 15.91 -21.20 -2.84
CA ARG A 124 15.40 -22.32 -3.61
C ARG A 124 14.20 -21.87 -4.43
N PHE A 125 14.27 -22.04 -5.73
CA PHE A 125 13.18 -21.66 -6.65
C PHE A 125 12.73 -22.88 -7.45
N ALA A 126 11.61 -23.46 -7.06
CA ALA A 126 11.06 -24.70 -7.64
C ALA A 126 10.25 -24.44 -8.93
N ARG A 127 10.62 -23.42 -9.71
CA ARG A 127 10.04 -23.12 -11.01
C ARG A 127 11.16 -22.87 -12.00
N CYS A 128 10.91 -23.19 -13.30
CA CYS A 128 11.91 -23.00 -14.33
C CYS A 128 11.71 -21.75 -15.19
N ILE A 129 10.85 -20.86 -14.76
CA ILE A 129 10.58 -19.59 -15.45
C ILE A 129 11.34 -18.49 -14.70
N VAL A 130 12.52 -18.17 -15.17
CA VAL A 130 13.34 -17.05 -14.67
C VAL A 130 13.47 -15.98 -15.74
N PRO A 131 13.63 -14.70 -15.37
CA PRO A 131 13.92 -13.63 -16.33
C PRO A 131 15.23 -13.89 -17.09
N ASP A 132 15.32 -13.48 -18.35
CA ASP A 132 16.56 -13.61 -19.15
C ASP A 132 17.74 -12.83 -18.53
N THR A 133 17.44 -11.82 -17.72
CA THR A 133 18.42 -11.04 -16.96
C THR A 133 18.98 -11.77 -15.75
N PHE A 134 18.36 -12.89 -15.34
CA PHE A 134 18.84 -13.72 -14.23
C PHE A 134 19.90 -14.70 -14.72
N ARG A 135 21.11 -14.19 -14.87
CA ARG A 135 22.30 -14.95 -15.29
C ARG A 135 23.46 -14.59 -14.40
N ASP A 136 24.28 -15.59 -14.12
CA ASP A 136 25.56 -15.37 -13.45
C ASP A 136 26.60 -14.96 -14.48
N VAL A 137 26.87 -13.67 -14.55
CA VAL A 137 27.89 -13.10 -15.46
C VAL A 137 29.06 -12.64 -14.60
N GLN A 138 30.24 -13.22 -14.86
CA GLN A 138 31.45 -12.83 -14.14
C GLN A 138 31.73 -11.33 -14.31
N GLY A 139 31.98 -10.66 -13.20
CA GLY A 139 32.28 -9.22 -13.17
C GLY A 139 31.07 -8.30 -13.28
N MET A 140 29.85 -8.84 -13.21
CA MET A 140 28.62 -8.04 -13.18
C MET A 140 27.77 -8.39 -11.98
N ASP A 141 27.60 -7.45 -11.07
CA ASP A 141 26.70 -7.62 -9.94
C ASP A 141 25.25 -7.59 -10.39
N VAL A 142 24.56 -8.70 -10.26
CA VAL A 142 23.14 -8.80 -10.60
C VAL A 142 22.33 -8.56 -9.32
N ALA A 143 21.62 -7.44 -9.27
CA ALA A 143 20.68 -7.17 -8.19
C ALA A 143 19.46 -8.08 -8.35
N VAL A 144 19.14 -8.84 -7.31
CA VAL A 144 18.05 -9.80 -7.30
C VAL A 144 17.08 -9.47 -6.19
N THR A 145 15.80 -9.48 -6.56
CA THR A 145 14.69 -9.39 -5.61
C THR A 145 13.94 -10.71 -5.66
N VAL A 146 13.83 -11.37 -4.55
CA VAL A 146 13.19 -12.69 -4.41
C VAL A 146 11.96 -12.56 -3.54
N GLU A 147 10.82 -12.96 -4.06
CA GLU A 147 9.59 -13.11 -3.27
C GLU A 147 9.43 -14.58 -2.90
N GLY A 148 9.12 -14.83 -1.63
CA GLY A 148 8.97 -16.20 -1.15
C GLY A 148 8.68 -16.27 0.33
N GLU A 149 8.83 -17.45 0.89
CA GLU A 149 8.61 -17.74 2.30
C GLU A 149 9.92 -18.14 2.96
N LEU A 150 10.26 -17.48 4.06
CA LEU A 150 11.45 -17.83 4.83
C LEU A 150 11.20 -19.11 5.63
N ARG A 151 12.05 -20.11 5.42
CA ARG A 151 11.99 -21.40 6.11
C ARG A 151 12.77 -21.38 7.42
N ALA A 152 12.49 -22.34 8.28
CA ALA A 152 13.18 -22.49 9.57
C ALA A 152 14.66 -22.89 9.42
N ASP A 153 15.03 -23.46 8.27
CA ASP A 153 16.40 -23.87 7.91
C ASP A 153 17.25 -22.74 7.34
N ASP A 154 16.81 -21.49 7.53
CA ASP A 154 17.44 -20.28 7.00
C ASP A 154 17.51 -20.21 5.47
N SER A 155 16.67 -20.97 4.77
CA SER A 155 16.50 -20.87 3.32
C SER A 155 15.23 -20.09 2.95
N LEU A 156 15.26 -19.41 1.80
CA LEU A 156 14.10 -18.75 1.22
C LEU A 156 13.52 -19.63 0.12
N GLU A 157 12.30 -20.13 0.31
CA GLU A 157 11.57 -20.80 -0.76
C GLU A 157 10.88 -19.77 -1.66
N ALA A 158 11.46 -19.52 -2.81
CA ALA A 158 11.03 -18.49 -3.72
C ALA A 158 9.80 -18.89 -4.53
N SER A 159 8.86 -17.98 -4.62
CA SER A 159 7.70 -18.04 -5.53
C SER A 159 7.93 -17.22 -6.80
N GLN A 160 8.73 -16.15 -6.71
CA GLN A 160 9.08 -15.27 -7.82
C GLN A 160 10.51 -14.74 -7.67
N VAL A 161 11.21 -14.61 -8.79
CA VAL A 161 12.55 -14.04 -8.88
C VAL A 161 12.53 -12.90 -9.88
N LEU A 162 13.01 -11.73 -9.48
CA LEU A 162 13.21 -10.56 -10.33
C LEU A 162 14.70 -10.25 -10.32
N ALA A 163 15.28 -10.07 -11.47
CA ALA A 163 16.68 -9.67 -11.61
C ALA A 163 16.76 -8.34 -12.36
N LYS A 164 17.63 -7.47 -11.88
CA LYS A 164 17.94 -6.19 -12.53
C LYS A 164 19.44 -6.14 -12.81
N CYS A 165 19.79 -5.95 -14.07
CA CYS A 165 21.15 -5.59 -14.42
C CYS A 165 21.36 -4.11 -14.08
N PRO A 166 22.52 -3.73 -13.53
CA PRO A 166 22.81 -2.33 -13.26
C PRO A 166 22.78 -1.51 -14.53
N SER A 167 22.12 -0.37 -14.49
CA SER A 167 22.10 0.56 -15.62
C SER A 167 23.49 1.23 -15.81
N LYS A 168 23.76 1.73 -17.03
CA LYS A 168 25.00 2.49 -17.30
C LYS A 168 25.18 3.68 -16.35
N TYR A 169 24.09 4.23 -15.85
CA TYR A 169 24.11 5.35 -14.91
C TYR A 169 24.50 4.90 -13.50
N GLU A 170 23.98 3.79 -13.03
CA GLU A 170 24.32 3.19 -11.74
C GLU A 170 25.79 2.74 -11.73
N MET A 171 26.27 2.17 -12.85
CA MET A 171 27.69 1.82 -12.99
C MET A 171 28.60 3.05 -12.93
N LYS A 172 28.22 4.18 -13.54
CA LYS A 172 28.97 5.42 -13.46
C LYS A 172 28.98 6.01 -12.04
N GLU A 173 27.85 5.91 -11.34
CA GLU A 173 27.72 6.40 -9.97
C GLU A 173 28.57 5.55 -9.00
N LYS A 174 28.57 4.23 -9.14
CA LYS A 174 29.46 3.33 -8.37
C LYS A 174 30.92 3.61 -8.66
N ALA A 175 31.29 3.79 -9.94
CA ALA A 175 32.64 4.17 -10.31
C ALA A 175 33.08 5.52 -9.73
N ALA A 176 32.18 6.50 -9.67
CA ALA A 176 32.45 7.80 -9.03
C ALA A 176 32.62 7.70 -7.51
N LYS A 177 31.99 6.71 -6.87
CA LYS A 177 32.14 6.38 -5.43
C LYS A 177 33.36 5.51 -5.13
N GLY A 178 34.17 5.15 -6.15
CA GLY A 178 35.36 4.32 -5.99
C GLY A 178 35.05 2.82 -5.84
N GLU A 179 33.82 2.39 -6.06
CA GLU A 179 33.47 0.98 -6.17
C GLU A 179 33.89 0.47 -7.55
N LYS A 180 34.58 -0.70 -7.61
CA LYS A 180 35.04 -1.29 -8.86
C LYS A 180 33.87 -1.46 -9.82
N ALA A 181 33.93 -0.77 -10.97
CA ALA A 181 32.96 -0.98 -12.04
C ALA A 181 33.11 -2.40 -12.60
N PRO A 182 32.02 -3.17 -12.76
CA PRO A 182 32.07 -4.57 -13.16
C PRO A 182 32.71 -4.85 -14.52
N HIS A 183 33.03 -3.84 -15.30
CA HIS A 183 33.59 -3.96 -16.66
C HIS A 183 34.93 -3.26 -16.86
N ALA A 184 35.64 -2.91 -15.78
CA ALA A 184 36.92 -2.22 -15.92
C ALA A 184 38.02 -3.06 -16.61
N ASP A 185 37.82 -4.39 -16.70
CA ASP A 185 38.80 -5.31 -17.29
C ASP A 185 38.46 -5.85 -18.68
N MET A 186 37.34 -5.39 -19.28
CA MET A 186 37.12 -5.69 -20.69
C MET A 186 37.94 -4.74 -21.59
N THR A 187 39.22 -4.97 -21.66
CA THR A 187 40.04 -4.48 -22.79
C THR A 187 39.53 -5.21 -24.04
N VAL A 188 38.72 -4.51 -24.83
CA VAL A 188 38.47 -4.90 -26.20
C VAL A 188 39.79 -4.76 -26.93
N THR A 189 40.52 -5.85 -27.09
CA THR A 189 41.67 -5.93 -27.98
C THR A 189 41.12 -5.85 -29.41
N PRO A 190 41.60 -4.92 -30.24
CA PRO A 190 41.12 -4.73 -31.60
C PRO A 190 41.44 -5.93 -32.52
#